data_5701893d078c8f04369273d6ce0e9f6d
#
_entry.id   5701893d078c8f04369273d6ce0e9f6d
#
_cell.length_a   1.000
_cell.length_b   1.000
_cell.length_c   1.000
_cell.angle_alpha   90.00
_cell.angle_beta   90.00
_cell.angle_gamma   90.00
#
_symmetry.space_group_name_H-M   'P 1'
#
loop_
_entity.id
_entity.type
_entity.pdbx_description
1 polymer ?
#
loop_
_entity_poly.entity_id
_entity_poly.type
_entity_poly.pdbx_seq_one_letter_code
_entity_poly.pdbx_strand_id
1 'polypeptide(L)'
;MVVYNVTVSVSPAKSAEWLDFMRLEHVPEVLATGAFRDYKICRVLGYEDGGQTFAVQYVAWSSEHLRRYTEEDAPRLQAAHKNRFGEDAVAFWTVLEVIEEGPAAP
;
A
#
# COMPACT_ATOMS: atom_id res chain seq x y z
N MET A 1 0.22 16.58 -5.69
CA MET A 1 -0.06 15.14 -5.77
C MET A 1 0.39 14.50 -4.47
N VAL A 2 -0.43 13.65 -3.93
CA VAL A 2 -0.16 12.96 -2.66
C VAL A 2 -0.17 11.46 -2.90
N VAL A 3 0.86 10.78 -2.39
CA VAL A 3 1.00 9.32 -2.50
C VAL A 3 0.87 8.70 -1.12
N TYR A 4 -0.04 7.74 -1.00
CA TYR A 4 -0.19 6.94 0.21
C TYR A 4 0.62 5.67 0.02
N ASN A 5 1.70 5.55 0.79
CA ASN A 5 2.64 4.45 0.66
C ASN A 5 2.52 3.51 1.85
N VAL A 6 2.35 2.22 1.56
CA VAL A 6 2.30 1.18 2.59
C VAL A 6 3.48 0.26 2.38
N THR A 7 4.37 0.20 3.36
CA THR A 7 5.51 -0.71 3.32
C THR A 7 5.18 -1.92 4.18
N VAL A 8 5.31 -3.11 3.61
CA VAL A 8 4.91 -4.34 4.28
C VAL A 8 6.05 -5.34 4.25
N SER A 9 6.41 -5.85 5.43
CA SER A 9 7.36 -6.94 5.56
C SER A 9 6.56 -8.23 5.72
N VAL A 10 6.74 -9.18 4.79
CA VAL A 10 5.94 -10.40 4.73
C VAL A 10 6.83 -11.60 4.97
N SER A 11 6.36 -12.55 5.79
CA SER A 11 7.07 -13.81 6.00
C SER A 11 7.18 -14.57 4.68
N PRO A 12 8.35 -15.15 4.35
CA PRO A 12 8.54 -15.86 3.07
C PRO A 12 7.48 -16.92 2.80
N ALA A 13 7.08 -17.66 3.84
CA ALA A 13 6.08 -18.71 3.69
C ALA A 13 4.68 -18.19 3.35
N LYS A 14 4.41 -16.90 3.59
CA LYS A 14 3.11 -16.27 3.33
C LYS A 14 3.12 -15.32 2.14
N SER A 15 4.26 -15.15 1.50
CA SER A 15 4.45 -14.13 0.48
C SER A 15 3.52 -14.30 -0.73
N ALA A 16 3.39 -15.52 -1.24
CA ALA A 16 2.51 -15.78 -2.38
C ALA A 16 1.03 -15.55 -2.02
N GLU A 17 0.62 -16.03 -0.85
CA GLU A 17 -0.75 -15.84 -0.37
C GLU A 17 -1.05 -14.36 -0.14
N TRP A 18 -0.09 -13.61 0.41
CA TRP A 18 -0.24 -12.18 0.64
C TRP A 18 -0.41 -11.41 -0.67
N LEU A 19 0.42 -11.71 -1.69
CA LEU A 19 0.30 -11.08 -2.99
C LEU A 19 -1.06 -11.34 -3.64
N ASP A 20 -1.56 -12.58 -3.56
CA ASP A 20 -2.88 -12.91 -4.08
C ASP A 20 -3.98 -12.14 -3.34
N PHE A 21 -3.90 -12.09 -2.02
CA PHE A 21 -4.85 -11.31 -1.21
C PHE A 21 -4.85 -9.84 -1.61
N MET A 22 -3.67 -9.25 -1.76
CA MET A 22 -3.56 -7.83 -2.12
C MET A 22 -4.16 -7.57 -3.49
N ARG A 23 -3.81 -8.40 -4.48
CA ARG A 23 -4.27 -8.21 -5.86
C ARG A 23 -5.74 -8.48 -6.07
N LEU A 24 -6.27 -9.49 -5.38
CA LEU A 24 -7.63 -9.99 -5.65
C LEU A 24 -8.68 -9.42 -4.69
N GLU A 25 -8.28 -9.00 -3.50
CA GLU A 25 -9.23 -8.54 -2.48
C GLU A 25 -8.92 -7.15 -1.94
N HIS A 26 -7.73 -6.95 -1.37
CA HIS A 26 -7.45 -5.75 -0.60
C HIS A 26 -7.35 -4.48 -1.47
N VAL A 27 -6.51 -4.52 -2.52
CA VAL A 27 -6.36 -3.36 -3.40
C VAL A 27 -7.68 -3.00 -4.09
N PRO A 28 -8.45 -3.96 -4.62
CA PRO A 28 -9.78 -3.61 -5.17
C PRO A 28 -10.69 -2.92 -4.15
N GLU A 29 -10.68 -3.34 -2.89
CA GLU A 29 -11.48 -2.69 -1.85
C GLU A 29 -11.00 -1.28 -1.55
N VAL A 30 -9.68 -1.08 -1.51
CA VAL A 30 -9.09 0.26 -1.33
C VAL A 30 -9.51 1.18 -2.48
N LEU A 31 -9.40 0.71 -3.71
CA LEU A 31 -9.77 1.50 -4.88
C LEU A 31 -11.27 1.80 -4.94
N ALA A 32 -12.09 0.86 -4.46
CA ALA A 32 -13.55 1.05 -4.44
C ALA A 32 -14.00 2.20 -3.53
N THR A 33 -13.15 2.67 -2.62
CA THR A 33 -13.47 3.84 -1.78
C THR A 33 -13.53 5.14 -2.58
N GLY A 34 -12.96 5.16 -3.79
CA GLY A 34 -12.93 6.35 -4.65
C GLY A 34 -11.84 7.35 -4.30
N ALA A 35 -11.00 7.06 -3.32
CA ALA A 35 -9.97 8.00 -2.86
C ALA A 35 -8.76 8.09 -3.80
N PHE A 36 -8.49 7.02 -4.55
CA PHE A 36 -7.25 6.89 -5.32
C PHE A 36 -7.52 6.71 -6.79
N ARG A 37 -6.66 7.30 -7.63
CA ARG A 37 -6.77 7.20 -9.08
C ARG A 37 -5.97 6.04 -9.67
N ASP A 38 -4.89 5.62 -8.99
CA ASP A 38 -4.07 4.48 -9.44
C ASP A 38 -3.25 3.92 -8.29
N TYR A 39 -2.57 2.81 -8.54
CA TYR A 39 -1.74 2.14 -7.55
C TYR A 39 -0.61 1.38 -8.24
N LYS A 40 0.36 0.96 -7.45
CA LYS A 40 1.35 -0.04 -7.86
C LYS A 40 1.79 -0.85 -6.65
N ILE A 41 2.11 -2.12 -6.89
CA ILE A 41 2.71 -3.00 -5.90
C ILE A 41 4.16 -3.22 -6.32
N CYS A 42 5.10 -2.85 -5.46
CA CYS A 42 6.52 -2.95 -5.75
C CYS A 42 7.19 -3.88 -4.76
N ARG A 43 8.18 -4.64 -5.23
CA ARG A 43 9.08 -5.37 -4.35
C ARG A 43 10.26 -4.46 -4.03
N VAL A 44 10.61 -4.33 -2.76
CA VAL A 44 11.81 -3.59 -2.37
C VAL A 44 13.00 -4.49 -2.60
N LEU A 45 13.91 -4.06 -3.47
CA LEU A 45 15.10 -4.84 -3.82
C LEU A 45 16.27 -4.49 -2.90
N GLY A 46 17.19 -5.45 -2.70
CA GLY A 46 18.37 -5.23 -1.89
C GLY A 46 18.19 -5.49 -0.40
N TYR A 47 17.00 -5.90 0.01
CA TYR A 47 16.74 -6.27 1.39
C TYR A 47 17.03 -7.75 1.60
N GLU A 48 17.87 -8.07 2.60
CA GLU A 48 18.19 -9.45 2.95
C GLU A 48 17.79 -9.68 4.40
N ASP A 49 16.49 -9.66 4.65
CA ASP A 49 15.94 -9.76 6.01
C ASP A 49 15.25 -11.10 6.28
N GLY A 50 15.43 -12.09 5.41
CA GLY A 50 14.79 -13.38 5.55
C GLY A 50 13.32 -13.39 5.16
N GLY A 51 12.72 -12.23 4.94
CA GLY A 51 11.37 -12.07 4.47
C GLY A 51 11.33 -11.39 3.12
N GLN A 52 10.15 -10.89 2.76
CA GLN A 52 10.00 -10.09 1.56
C GLN A 52 9.34 -8.78 1.93
N THR A 53 9.94 -7.69 1.47
CA THR A 53 9.45 -6.35 1.72
C THR A 53 8.82 -5.79 0.46
N PHE A 54 7.62 -5.26 0.59
CA PHE A 54 6.87 -4.69 -0.52
C PHE A 54 6.49 -3.25 -0.20
N ALA A 55 6.36 -2.44 -1.23
CA ALA A 55 5.82 -1.09 -1.13
C ALA A 55 4.58 -1.02 -2.03
N VAL A 56 3.44 -0.73 -1.43
CA VAL A 56 2.19 -0.54 -2.17
C VAL A 56 1.90 0.95 -2.16
N GLN A 57 1.87 1.55 -3.33
CA GLN A 57 1.71 2.99 -3.47
C GLN A 57 0.40 3.32 -4.17
N TYR A 58 -0.38 4.19 -3.55
CA TYR A 58 -1.64 4.67 -4.10
C TYR A 58 -1.53 6.17 -4.33
N VAL A 59 -1.91 6.63 -5.51
CA VAL A 59 -1.95 8.06 -5.80
C VAL A 59 -3.34 8.58 -5.51
N ALA A 60 -3.46 9.49 -4.54
CA ALA A 60 -4.75 10.06 -4.18
C ALA A 60 -5.19 11.10 -5.20
N TRP A 61 -6.51 11.23 -5.41
CA TRP A 61 -7.06 12.29 -6.24
C TRP A 61 -6.75 13.68 -5.68
N SER A 62 -6.73 13.81 -4.35
CA SER A 62 -6.41 15.05 -3.66
C SER A 62 -6.08 14.75 -2.21
N SER A 63 -5.54 15.75 -1.49
CA SER A 63 -5.30 15.64 -0.06
C SER A 63 -6.61 15.41 0.71
N GLU A 64 -7.69 16.02 0.26
CA GLU A 64 -9.00 15.87 0.89
C GLU A 64 -9.56 14.44 0.72
N HIS A 65 -9.37 13.83 -0.45
CA HIS A 65 -9.74 12.43 -0.66
C HIS A 65 -8.96 11.51 0.28
N LEU A 66 -7.65 11.76 0.43
CA LEU A 66 -6.82 10.95 1.32
C LEU A 66 -7.25 11.13 2.78
N ARG A 67 -7.53 12.35 3.20
CA ARG A 67 -7.98 12.63 4.56
C ARG A 67 -9.26 11.85 4.87
N ARG A 68 -10.23 11.88 3.98
CA ARG A 68 -11.48 11.12 4.13
C ARG A 68 -11.24 9.63 4.19
N TYR A 69 -10.37 9.11 3.32
CA TYR A 69 -10.02 7.70 3.32
C TYR A 69 -9.42 7.28 4.68
N THR A 70 -8.46 8.03 5.18
CA THR A 70 -7.79 7.69 6.45
C THR A 70 -8.75 7.73 7.64
N GLU A 71 -9.74 8.59 7.61
CA GLU A 71 -10.74 8.70 8.68
C GLU A 71 -11.86 7.67 8.55
N GLU A 72 -12.36 7.42 7.35
CA GLU A 72 -13.58 6.66 7.14
C GLU A 72 -13.34 5.19 6.75
N ASP A 73 -12.32 4.89 5.97
CA ASP A 73 -12.13 3.56 5.38
C ASP A 73 -10.88 2.83 5.86
N ALA A 74 -9.77 3.53 6.08
CA ALA A 74 -8.50 2.89 6.42
C ALA A 74 -8.57 2.01 7.65
N PRO A 75 -9.23 2.40 8.76
CA PRO A 75 -9.26 1.56 9.95
C PRO A 75 -9.86 0.17 9.67
N ARG A 76 -10.93 0.11 8.90
CA ARG A 76 -11.59 -1.15 8.53
C ARG A 76 -10.69 -2.01 7.65
N LEU A 77 -10.06 -1.40 6.65
CA LEU A 77 -9.21 -2.11 5.71
C LEU A 77 -7.91 -2.58 6.34
N GLN A 78 -7.31 -1.77 7.22
CA GLN A 78 -6.12 -2.14 7.98
C GLN A 78 -6.43 -3.29 8.93
N ALA A 79 -7.59 -3.26 9.58
CA ALA A 79 -8.01 -4.34 10.48
C ALA A 79 -8.20 -5.66 9.72
N ALA A 80 -8.77 -5.62 8.52
CA ALA A 80 -8.95 -6.81 7.68
C ALA A 80 -7.60 -7.44 7.31
N HIS A 81 -6.62 -6.61 6.93
CA HIS A 81 -5.25 -7.06 6.63
C HIS A 81 -4.60 -7.70 7.86
N LYS A 82 -4.69 -7.05 9.01
CA LYS A 82 -4.11 -7.54 10.24
C LYS A 82 -4.78 -8.84 10.71
N ASN A 83 -6.10 -8.93 10.57
CA ASN A 83 -6.84 -10.15 10.95
C ASN A 83 -6.46 -11.34 10.06
N ARG A 84 -6.18 -11.09 8.80
CA ARG A 84 -5.82 -12.15 7.86
C ARG A 84 -4.40 -12.67 8.08
N PHE A 85 -3.43 -11.79 8.30
CA PHE A 85 -2.02 -12.15 8.32
C PHE A 85 -1.33 -12.01 9.67
N GLY A 86 -1.87 -11.20 10.58
CA GLY A 86 -1.25 -11.00 11.89
C GLY A 86 0.20 -10.54 11.74
N GLU A 87 1.11 -11.23 12.43
CA GLU A 87 2.54 -10.89 12.41
C GLU A 87 3.28 -11.38 11.17
N ASP A 88 2.61 -12.16 10.31
CA ASP A 88 3.22 -12.61 9.05
C ASP A 88 3.29 -11.50 7.99
N ALA A 89 2.60 -10.40 8.20
CA ALA A 89 2.66 -9.25 7.31
C ALA A 89 2.53 -7.97 8.15
N VAL A 90 3.67 -7.35 8.44
CA VAL A 90 3.72 -6.15 9.28
C VAL A 90 3.83 -4.93 8.39
N ALA A 91 2.88 -4.02 8.52
CA ALA A 91 2.77 -2.84 7.66
C ALA A 91 2.97 -1.54 8.43
N PHE A 92 3.53 -0.55 7.76
CA PHE A 92 3.49 0.83 8.22
C PHE A 92 3.21 1.76 7.03
N TRP A 93 2.68 2.93 7.34
CA TRP A 93 2.14 3.84 6.35
C TRP A 93 2.91 5.14 6.34
N THR A 94 3.13 5.68 5.14
CA THR A 94 3.82 6.96 4.95
C THR A 94 3.03 7.75 3.91
N VAL A 95 2.82 9.02 4.16
CA VAL A 95 2.21 9.91 3.18
C VAL A 95 3.32 10.73 2.54
N LEU A 96 3.39 10.70 1.21
CA LEU A 96 4.41 11.41 0.44
C LEU A 96 3.75 12.55 -0.32
N GLU A 97 4.25 13.75 -0.12
CA GLU A 97 3.85 14.88 -0.95
C GLU A 97 4.83 14.98 -2.12
N VAL A 98 4.30 14.93 -3.33
CA VAL A 98 5.15 15.09 -4.52
C VAL A 98 5.46 16.58 -4.69
N ILE A 99 6.72 16.95 -4.50
CA ILE A 99 7.16 18.33 -4.62
C ILE A 99 7.42 18.68 -6.06
N GLU A 100 8.03 17.76 -6.80
CA GLU A 100 8.38 17.98 -8.20
C GLU A 100 8.43 16.64 -8.90
N GLU A 101 7.95 16.63 -10.13
CA GLU A 101 8.07 15.47 -11.00
C GLU A 101 8.20 15.94 -12.44
N GLY A 102 8.73 15.07 -13.29
CA GLY A 102 8.89 15.38 -14.70
C GLY A 102 9.66 14.26 -15.39
N PRO A 103 9.75 14.33 -16.72
CA PRO A 103 10.55 13.37 -17.46
C PRO A 103 12.04 13.64 -17.24
N ALA A 104 12.84 12.58 -17.40
CA ALA A 104 14.28 12.75 -17.40
C ALA A 104 14.68 13.61 -18.59
N ALA A 105 15.72 14.42 -18.41
CA ALA A 105 16.29 15.17 -19.51
C ALA A 105 16.94 14.22 -20.53
N PRO A 106 16.87 14.52 -21.84
CA PRO A 106 17.51 13.69 -22.86
C PRO A 106 19.03 13.76 -22.78
#